data_0e3e89e4d5d3ad46a35b44becdff2848
#
_entry.id   0e3e89e4d5d3ad46a35b44becdff2848
#
_cell.length_a   1.000
_cell.length_b   1.000
_cell.length_c   1.000
_cell.angle_alpha   90.00
_cell.angle_beta   90.00
_cell.angle_gamma   90.00
#
_symmetry.space_group_name_H-M   'P 1'
#
loop_
_entity.id
_entity.type
_entity.pdbx_description
1 polymer ?
#
loop_
_entity_poly.entity_id
_entity_poly.type
_entity_poly.pdbx_seq_one_letter_code
_entity_poly.pdbx_strand_id
1 'polypeptide(L)'
;MTDGPVVAVLDYGIGNLRSAQKALERVGADARLTADAGEIASAAGVVLPGVGAFGRCTEALAESGLRGIAGAAAQQAIDGGRPFLGICVGLQLLFEGSEESPGREGLGVLGGTVAMLPGDVKRPQMQWNRLDAADRDGVGGRHPLLDGIADDAWVYFVHGYAAPVGPDTVATCEYGSIVCAAVASGTLWATQFHPEKSGGTGLRVLQNFVDRLPA
;
A
#
# COMPACT_ATOMS: atom_id res chain seq x y z
N MET A 1 17.49 19.17 3.46
CA MET A 1 16.74 18.67 2.28
C MET A 1 17.55 17.49 1.77
N THR A 2 16.95 16.36 1.60
CA THR A 2 17.61 15.18 1.03
C THR A 2 17.70 15.38 -0.49
N ASP A 3 18.84 15.04 -1.10
CA ASP A 3 19.02 15.09 -2.57
C ASP A 3 18.31 13.90 -3.28
N GLY A 4 17.40 13.21 -2.58
CA GLY A 4 16.69 12.06 -3.08
C GLY A 4 15.47 12.40 -3.94
N PRO A 5 14.87 11.39 -4.61
CA PRO A 5 13.68 11.59 -5.42
C PRO A 5 12.51 12.09 -4.57
N VAL A 6 11.75 13.05 -5.10
CA VAL A 6 10.57 13.59 -4.41
C VAL A 6 9.46 12.56 -4.39
N VAL A 7 8.94 12.25 -3.20
CA VAL A 7 7.78 11.37 -3.01
C VAL A 7 6.63 12.17 -2.39
N ALA A 8 5.51 12.27 -3.10
CA ALA A 8 4.29 12.87 -2.55
C ALA A 8 3.56 11.84 -1.68
N VAL A 9 3.51 12.11 -0.38
CA VAL A 9 2.67 11.36 0.56
C VAL A 9 1.35 12.10 0.69
N LEU A 10 0.26 11.49 0.21
CA LEU A 10 -1.05 12.14 0.13
C LEU A 10 -1.59 12.46 1.53
N ASP A 11 -1.79 13.75 1.81
CA ASP A 11 -2.35 14.24 3.08
C ASP A 11 -3.84 14.57 2.90
N TYR A 12 -4.68 13.60 3.16
CA TYR A 12 -6.15 13.74 3.19
C TYR A 12 -6.70 13.73 4.63
N GLY A 13 -5.86 14.05 5.62
CA GLY A 13 -6.24 14.15 7.03
C GLY A 13 -6.34 12.82 7.78
N ILE A 14 -6.14 11.68 7.12
CA ILE A 14 -6.17 10.35 7.74
C ILE A 14 -4.92 9.56 7.36
N GLY A 15 -4.26 8.97 8.35
CA GLY A 15 -3.11 8.12 8.11
C GLY A 15 -2.04 8.25 9.18
N ASN A 16 -1.12 7.29 9.21
CA ASN A 16 0.12 7.40 9.97
C ASN A 16 1.17 8.18 9.14
N LEU A 17 0.74 9.36 8.66
CA LEU A 17 1.42 10.15 7.62
C LEU A 17 2.87 10.45 7.98
N ARG A 18 3.11 10.93 9.21
CA ARG A 18 4.45 11.29 9.66
C ARG A 18 5.39 10.09 9.78
N SER A 19 4.87 8.92 10.17
CA SER A 19 5.70 7.71 10.24
C SER A 19 6.06 7.20 8.84
N ALA A 20 5.11 7.23 7.90
CA ALA A 20 5.37 6.90 6.50
C ALA A 20 6.40 7.87 5.89
N GLN A 21 6.22 9.18 6.08
CA GLN A 21 7.18 10.21 5.65
C GLN A 21 8.59 9.93 6.18
N LYS A 22 8.74 9.79 7.50
CA LYS A 22 10.06 9.54 8.12
C LYS A 22 10.70 8.24 7.68
N ALA A 23 9.90 7.20 7.44
CA ALA A 23 10.42 5.93 6.96
C ALA A 23 10.93 6.04 5.51
N LEU A 24 10.23 6.79 4.65
CA LEU A 24 10.67 7.10 3.29
C LEU A 24 11.93 7.99 3.27
N GLU A 25 11.99 9.03 4.13
CA GLU A 25 13.17 9.86 4.31
C GLU A 25 14.39 9.04 4.76
N ARG A 26 14.17 8.06 5.65
CA ARG A 26 15.23 7.17 6.14
C ARG A 26 15.84 6.30 5.04
N VAL A 27 15.08 5.98 4.00
CA VAL A 27 15.54 5.21 2.85
C VAL A 27 15.92 6.11 1.64
N GLY A 28 16.11 7.41 1.87
CA GLY A 28 16.74 8.34 0.93
C GLY A 28 15.78 9.15 0.06
N ALA A 29 14.46 9.08 0.24
CA ALA A 29 13.52 9.92 -0.49
C ALA A 29 13.40 11.34 0.12
N ASP A 30 13.07 12.35 -0.70
CA ASP A 30 12.50 13.63 -0.25
C ASP A 30 10.98 13.46 -0.13
N ALA A 31 10.53 12.92 1.02
CA ALA A 31 9.11 12.62 1.23
C ALA A 31 8.36 13.85 1.74
N ARG A 32 7.33 14.28 1.00
CA ARG A 32 6.54 15.46 1.28
C ARG A 32 5.09 15.10 1.57
N LEU A 33 4.58 15.50 2.74
CA LEU A 33 3.15 15.45 3.03
C LEU A 33 2.49 16.59 2.28
N THR A 34 1.57 16.26 1.36
CA THR A 34 0.95 17.29 0.52
C THR A 34 -0.46 16.91 0.07
N ALA A 35 -1.31 17.93 -0.04
CA ALA A 35 -2.60 17.89 -0.73
C ALA A 35 -2.57 18.75 -2.00
N ASP A 36 -1.43 19.37 -2.35
CA ASP A 36 -1.31 20.21 -3.54
C ASP A 36 -1.20 19.35 -4.81
N ALA A 37 -2.10 19.59 -5.75
CA ALA A 37 -2.16 18.84 -7.01
C ALA A 37 -0.89 19.01 -7.87
N GLY A 38 -0.26 20.19 -7.84
CA GLY A 38 0.96 20.47 -8.59
C GLY A 38 2.17 19.74 -8.03
N GLU A 39 2.32 19.73 -6.69
CA GLU A 39 3.37 18.96 -6.02
C GLU A 39 3.18 17.45 -6.26
N ILE A 40 1.94 16.94 -6.16
CA ILE A 40 1.63 15.55 -6.44
C ILE A 40 1.96 15.21 -7.90
N ALA A 41 1.60 16.08 -8.84
CA ALA A 41 1.85 15.84 -10.26
C ALA A 41 3.34 15.82 -10.63
N SER A 42 4.17 16.62 -9.93
CA SER A 42 5.61 16.74 -10.19
C SER A 42 6.48 15.74 -9.43
N ALA A 43 5.91 15.03 -8.43
CA ALA A 43 6.66 14.06 -7.64
C ALA A 43 7.11 12.85 -8.47
N ALA A 44 8.26 12.28 -8.14
CA ALA A 44 8.79 11.06 -8.76
C ALA A 44 7.96 9.81 -8.42
N GLY A 45 7.30 9.81 -7.26
CA GLY A 45 6.39 8.74 -6.84
C GLY A 45 5.30 9.26 -5.91
N VAL A 46 4.22 8.47 -5.77
CA VAL A 46 3.07 8.79 -4.92
C VAL A 46 2.86 7.71 -3.88
N VAL A 47 2.60 8.11 -2.64
CA VAL A 47 2.24 7.18 -1.55
C VAL A 47 0.87 7.55 -1.01
N LEU A 48 -0.02 6.56 -0.91
CA LEU A 48 -1.34 6.66 -0.30
C LEU A 48 -1.36 5.85 1.00
N PRO A 49 -1.05 6.45 2.15
CA PRO A 49 -1.25 5.80 3.43
C PRO A 49 -2.74 5.80 3.80
N GLY A 50 -3.17 4.86 4.63
CA GLY A 50 -4.51 4.86 5.19
C GLY A 50 -4.58 4.08 6.49
N VAL A 51 -5.38 4.56 7.45
CA VAL A 51 -5.67 3.85 8.71
C VAL A 51 -7.14 4.07 9.11
N GLY A 52 -7.64 3.18 9.98
CA GLY A 52 -9.02 3.23 10.42
C GLY A 52 -9.97 2.54 9.45
N ALA A 53 -11.22 2.99 9.37
CA ALA A 53 -12.25 2.36 8.56
C ALA A 53 -12.20 2.80 7.10
N PHE A 54 -12.47 1.86 6.18
CA PHE A 54 -12.51 2.08 4.74
C PHE A 54 -13.39 3.28 4.35
N GLY A 55 -14.64 3.32 4.85
CA GLY A 55 -15.59 4.39 4.53
C GLY A 55 -15.12 5.77 4.98
N ARG A 56 -14.43 5.87 6.12
CA ARG A 56 -13.86 7.15 6.58
C ARG A 56 -12.72 7.63 5.69
N CYS A 57 -11.90 6.69 5.20
CA CYS A 57 -10.83 7.03 4.27
C CYS A 57 -11.37 7.46 2.90
N THR A 58 -12.42 6.80 2.38
CA THR A 58 -13.05 7.23 1.12
C THR A 58 -13.70 8.61 1.22
N GLU A 59 -14.39 8.91 2.34
CA GLU A 59 -14.98 10.22 2.62
C GLU A 59 -13.91 11.31 2.68
N ALA A 60 -12.90 11.12 3.52
CA ALA A 60 -11.83 12.10 3.70
C ALA A 60 -11.04 12.35 2.39
N LEU A 61 -10.81 11.29 1.59
CA LEU A 61 -10.17 11.42 0.29
C LEU A 61 -11.03 12.22 -0.71
N ALA A 62 -12.35 12.10 -0.63
CA ALA A 62 -13.28 12.90 -1.42
C ALA A 62 -13.36 14.35 -0.93
N GLU A 63 -13.50 14.56 0.39
CA GLU A 63 -13.57 15.89 1.03
C GLU A 63 -12.32 16.73 0.79
N SER A 64 -11.14 16.10 0.77
CA SER A 64 -9.86 16.76 0.46
C SER A 64 -9.68 17.09 -1.05
N GLY A 65 -10.56 16.61 -1.92
CA GLY A 65 -10.43 16.74 -3.38
C GLY A 65 -9.37 15.79 -4.00
N LEU A 66 -8.73 14.93 -3.21
CA LEU A 66 -7.64 14.07 -3.67
C LEU A 66 -8.12 12.76 -4.31
N ARG A 67 -9.42 12.39 -4.24
CA ARG A 67 -9.93 11.13 -4.77
C ARG A 67 -9.58 10.95 -6.27
N GLY A 68 -9.88 11.94 -7.09
CA GLY A 68 -9.58 11.89 -8.53
C GLY A 68 -8.09 11.86 -8.83
N ILE A 69 -7.30 12.60 -8.06
CA ILE A 69 -5.83 12.66 -8.20
C ILE A 69 -5.20 11.31 -7.84
N ALA A 70 -5.61 10.72 -6.71
CA ALA A 70 -5.14 9.41 -6.26
C ALA A 70 -5.51 8.31 -7.25
N GLY A 71 -6.77 8.32 -7.76
CA GLY A 71 -7.22 7.35 -8.76
C GLY A 71 -6.44 7.46 -10.08
N ALA A 72 -6.24 8.68 -10.59
CA ALA A 72 -5.45 8.90 -11.80
C ALA A 72 -3.97 8.49 -11.62
N ALA A 73 -3.36 8.80 -10.47
CA ALA A 73 -1.99 8.39 -10.17
C ALA A 73 -1.85 6.87 -10.06
N ALA A 74 -2.81 6.20 -9.42
CA ALA A 74 -2.83 4.74 -9.30
C ALA A 74 -3.03 4.08 -10.68
N GLN A 75 -3.95 4.59 -11.52
CA GLN A 75 -4.14 4.08 -12.88
C GLN A 75 -2.89 4.27 -13.74
N GLN A 76 -2.26 5.45 -13.67
CA GLN A 76 -1.00 5.72 -14.37
C GLN A 76 0.09 4.70 -13.99
N ALA A 77 0.16 4.31 -12.72
CA ALA A 77 1.12 3.31 -12.26
C ALA A 77 0.79 1.90 -12.79
N ILE A 78 -0.50 1.50 -12.87
CA ILE A 78 -0.91 0.26 -13.51
C ILE A 78 -0.44 0.21 -14.97
N ASP A 79 -0.56 1.33 -15.68
CA ASP A 79 -0.14 1.48 -17.08
C ASP A 79 1.40 1.54 -17.26
N GLY A 80 2.17 1.29 -16.18
CA GLY A 80 3.63 1.28 -16.18
C GLY A 80 4.29 2.66 -16.10
N GLY A 81 3.52 3.68 -15.71
CA GLY A 81 4.01 5.04 -15.52
C GLY A 81 4.65 5.26 -14.14
N ARG A 82 4.39 6.42 -13.56
CA ARG A 82 4.97 6.85 -12.28
C ARG A 82 4.62 5.91 -11.12
N PRO A 83 5.62 5.46 -10.31
CA PRO A 83 5.37 4.54 -9.21
C PRO A 83 4.39 5.05 -8.16
N PHE A 84 3.53 4.14 -7.69
CA PHE A 84 2.53 4.38 -6.66
C PHE A 84 2.62 3.31 -5.57
N LEU A 85 2.53 3.71 -4.29
CA LEU A 85 2.53 2.78 -3.15
C LEU A 85 1.31 3.02 -2.25
N GLY A 86 0.42 2.02 -2.14
CA GLY A 86 -0.64 1.98 -1.13
C GLY A 86 -0.19 1.32 0.17
N ILE A 87 -0.56 1.87 1.34
CA ILE A 87 -0.21 1.29 2.65
C ILE A 87 -1.48 1.07 3.47
N CYS A 88 -1.70 -0.17 3.90
CA CYS A 88 -2.80 -0.64 4.74
C CYS A 88 -4.17 -0.31 4.12
N VAL A 89 -4.96 0.60 4.69
CA VAL A 89 -6.23 1.02 4.06
C VAL A 89 -5.96 1.65 2.69
N GLY A 90 -4.78 2.25 2.45
CA GLY A 90 -4.37 2.73 1.13
C GLY A 90 -4.30 1.62 0.08
N LEU A 91 -3.93 0.38 0.44
CA LEU A 91 -4.08 -0.78 -0.41
C LEU A 91 -5.55 -1.08 -0.68
N GLN A 92 -6.37 -1.10 0.38
CA GLN A 92 -7.80 -1.44 0.27
C GLN A 92 -8.56 -0.46 -0.62
N LEU A 93 -8.21 0.83 -0.55
CA LEU A 93 -8.82 1.88 -1.38
C LEU A 93 -8.60 1.68 -2.90
N LEU A 94 -7.63 0.89 -3.32
CA LEU A 94 -7.39 0.59 -4.74
C LEU A 94 -8.48 -0.30 -5.35
N PHE A 95 -9.19 -1.07 -4.52
CA PHE A 95 -10.26 -1.99 -4.92
C PHE A 95 -11.59 -1.26 -5.11
N GLU A 96 -12.61 -1.98 -5.64
CA GLU A 96 -13.93 -1.43 -5.96
C GLU A 96 -14.71 -1.00 -4.72
N GLY A 97 -14.57 -1.73 -3.60
CA GLY A 97 -15.29 -1.44 -2.37
C GLY A 97 -14.85 -2.33 -1.21
N SER A 98 -15.58 -2.23 -0.09
CA SER A 98 -15.32 -3.03 1.10
C SER A 98 -16.60 -3.43 1.82
N GLU A 99 -16.64 -4.67 2.30
CA GLU A 99 -17.71 -5.15 3.20
C GLU A 99 -17.77 -4.37 4.53
N GLU A 100 -16.67 -3.72 4.93
CA GLU A 100 -16.63 -2.86 6.11
C GLU A 100 -17.57 -1.65 5.98
N SER A 101 -17.77 -1.19 4.76
CA SER A 101 -18.54 0.03 4.48
C SER A 101 -19.39 -0.15 3.21
N PRO A 102 -20.50 -0.93 3.30
CA PRO A 102 -21.36 -1.20 2.15
C PRO A 102 -21.85 0.09 1.47
N GLY A 103 -21.77 0.14 0.15
CA GLY A 103 -22.16 1.30 -0.65
C GLY A 103 -21.11 2.41 -0.74
N ARG A 104 -19.93 2.25 -0.10
CA ARG A 104 -18.78 3.13 -0.30
C ARG A 104 -17.85 2.53 -1.33
N GLU A 105 -17.59 3.28 -2.38
CA GLU A 105 -16.67 2.87 -3.45
C GLU A 105 -15.23 3.25 -3.14
N GLY A 106 -14.30 2.35 -3.45
CA GLY A 106 -12.86 2.63 -3.50
C GLY A 106 -12.48 3.41 -4.74
N LEU A 107 -11.22 3.36 -5.13
CA LEU A 107 -10.72 3.94 -6.39
C LEU A 107 -11.04 3.06 -7.60
N GLY A 108 -11.28 1.76 -7.39
CA GLY A 108 -11.70 0.80 -8.42
C GLY A 108 -10.66 0.55 -9.51
N VAL A 109 -9.39 0.79 -9.23
CA VAL A 109 -8.29 0.51 -10.18
C VAL A 109 -7.86 -0.95 -10.17
N LEU A 110 -8.19 -1.68 -9.09
CA LEU A 110 -8.08 -3.13 -8.99
C LEU A 110 -9.47 -3.73 -8.79
N GLY A 111 -9.73 -4.86 -9.45
CA GLY A 111 -11.02 -5.55 -9.37
C GLY A 111 -11.21 -6.31 -8.06
N GLY A 112 -12.46 -6.35 -7.59
CA GLY A 112 -12.88 -7.10 -6.41
C GLY A 112 -13.18 -6.24 -5.19
N THR A 113 -13.69 -6.91 -4.14
CA THR A 113 -14.15 -6.27 -2.90
C THR A 113 -13.30 -6.72 -1.72
N VAL A 114 -12.88 -5.76 -0.90
CA VAL A 114 -12.20 -6.02 0.37
C VAL A 114 -13.19 -6.68 1.33
N ALA A 115 -12.85 -7.87 1.81
CA ALA A 115 -13.74 -8.70 2.63
C ALA A 115 -13.26 -8.81 4.07
N MET A 116 -14.17 -9.14 4.99
CA MET A 116 -13.82 -9.45 6.37
C MET A 116 -12.87 -10.65 6.41
N LEU A 117 -11.86 -10.60 7.29
CA LEU A 117 -10.96 -11.74 7.52
C LEU A 117 -11.78 -13.00 7.82
N PRO A 118 -11.58 -14.10 7.06
CA PRO A 118 -12.41 -15.29 7.17
C PRO A 118 -12.08 -16.10 8.43
N GLY A 119 -13.00 -17.03 8.76
CA GLY A 119 -12.81 -17.98 9.85
C GLY A 119 -13.08 -17.40 11.24
N ASP A 120 -12.84 -18.27 12.25
CA ASP A 120 -12.97 -17.92 13.67
C ASP A 120 -11.62 -17.41 14.21
N VAL A 121 -11.23 -16.23 13.74
CA VAL A 121 -10.00 -15.56 14.15
C VAL A 121 -10.30 -14.28 14.92
N LYS A 122 -9.38 -13.88 15.80
CA LYS A 122 -9.49 -12.59 16.48
C LYS A 122 -9.38 -11.43 15.47
N ARG A 123 -10.35 -10.53 15.47
CA ARG A 123 -10.34 -9.32 14.63
C ARG A 123 -10.26 -8.06 15.50
N PRO A 124 -9.41 -7.11 15.13
CA PRO A 124 -8.46 -7.14 13.99
C PRO A 124 -7.30 -8.12 14.21
N GLN A 125 -6.69 -8.63 13.11
CA GLN A 125 -5.33 -9.14 13.14
C GLN A 125 -4.42 -7.99 13.57
N MET A 126 -3.93 -8.01 14.79
CA MET A 126 -3.02 -6.98 15.33
C MET A 126 -1.79 -7.68 15.89
N GLN A 127 -0.83 -7.93 15.02
CA GLN A 127 0.36 -8.72 15.36
C GLN A 127 1.45 -8.60 14.29
N TRP A 128 2.65 -9.04 14.65
CA TRP A 128 3.65 -9.44 13.68
C TRP A 128 3.25 -10.78 13.08
N ASN A 129 3.41 -10.92 11.78
CA ASN A 129 3.17 -12.18 11.09
C ASN A 129 4.20 -12.37 9.97
N ARG A 130 4.40 -13.62 9.59
CA ARG A 130 5.33 -14.00 8.53
C ARG A 130 4.77 -13.60 7.17
N LEU A 131 5.66 -13.16 6.29
CA LEU A 131 5.34 -12.80 4.93
C LEU A 131 5.74 -13.96 4.01
N ASP A 132 4.78 -14.48 3.27
CA ASP A 132 4.99 -15.53 2.29
C ASP A 132 4.94 -14.89 0.88
N ALA A 133 6.06 -14.91 0.17
CA ALA A 133 6.13 -14.41 -1.20
C ALA A 133 5.32 -15.33 -2.14
N ALA A 134 4.46 -14.76 -2.97
CA ALA A 134 3.77 -15.49 -4.00
C ALA A 134 4.72 -15.81 -5.17
N ASP A 135 4.76 -17.08 -5.59
CA ASP A 135 5.43 -17.49 -6.81
C ASP A 135 4.51 -17.19 -8.00
N ARG A 136 4.76 -16.09 -8.70
CA ARG A 136 3.89 -15.63 -9.80
C ARG A 136 4.08 -16.40 -11.09
N ASP A 137 5.26 -16.96 -11.33
CA ASP A 137 5.66 -17.48 -12.64
C ASP A 137 5.98 -18.98 -12.64
N GLY A 138 5.86 -19.66 -11.48
CA GLY A 138 6.26 -21.07 -11.31
C GLY A 138 7.78 -21.29 -11.50
N VAL A 139 8.56 -20.23 -11.55
CA VAL A 139 10.02 -20.23 -11.73
C VAL A 139 10.76 -19.70 -10.50
N GLY A 140 10.08 -19.49 -9.38
CA GLY A 140 10.67 -18.99 -8.14
C GLY A 140 11.03 -17.50 -8.17
N GLY A 141 10.51 -16.72 -9.11
CA GLY A 141 10.74 -15.29 -9.25
C GLY A 141 9.92 -14.49 -8.25
N ARG A 142 10.59 -13.76 -7.33
CA ARG A 142 9.93 -12.82 -6.43
C ARG A 142 9.66 -11.49 -7.12
N HIS A 143 8.55 -10.85 -6.72
CA HIS A 143 8.28 -9.50 -7.18
C HIS A 143 9.33 -8.52 -6.60
N PRO A 144 9.80 -7.50 -7.37
CA PRO A 144 10.80 -6.52 -6.92
C PRO A 144 10.49 -5.80 -5.62
N LEU A 145 9.21 -5.64 -5.26
CA LEU A 145 8.79 -5.14 -3.95
C LEU A 145 9.43 -5.94 -2.79
N LEU A 146 9.70 -7.22 -3.01
CA LEU A 146 10.21 -8.17 -2.02
C LEU A 146 11.71 -8.48 -2.18
N ASP A 147 12.43 -7.73 -3.03
CA ASP A 147 13.86 -7.93 -3.25
C ASP A 147 14.66 -7.79 -1.94
N GLY A 148 15.47 -8.80 -1.63
CA GLY A 148 16.27 -8.83 -0.41
C GLY A 148 15.48 -9.06 0.89
N ILE A 149 14.19 -9.42 0.81
CA ILE A 149 13.39 -9.85 1.96
C ILE A 149 13.60 -11.36 2.17
N ALA A 150 13.90 -11.78 3.40
CA ALA A 150 14.08 -13.18 3.74
C ALA A 150 12.76 -13.96 3.69
N ASP A 151 12.81 -15.29 3.46
CA ASP A 151 11.63 -16.16 3.38
C ASP A 151 10.86 -16.26 4.71
N ASP A 152 11.54 -15.99 5.82
CA ASP A 152 10.99 -16.01 7.17
C ASP A 152 10.78 -14.59 7.73
N ALA A 153 10.74 -13.58 6.87
CA ALA A 153 10.60 -12.20 7.29
C ALA A 153 9.24 -11.93 7.95
N TRP A 154 9.28 -11.15 9.03
CA TRP A 154 8.10 -10.73 9.78
C TRP A 154 7.78 -9.27 9.50
N VAL A 155 6.48 -8.98 9.42
CA VAL A 155 5.94 -7.63 9.23
C VAL A 155 4.75 -7.40 10.15
N TYR A 156 4.43 -6.14 10.42
CA TYR A 156 3.37 -5.75 11.36
C TYR A 156 2.04 -5.50 10.65
N PHE A 157 1.00 -6.22 11.06
CA PHE A 157 -0.38 -6.10 10.58
C PHE A 157 -1.29 -5.51 11.66
N VAL A 158 -2.26 -4.70 11.22
CA VAL A 158 -3.40 -4.25 12.03
C VAL A 158 -4.59 -3.98 11.14
N HIS A 159 -5.40 -5.03 10.86
CA HIS A 159 -6.58 -4.92 9.98
C HIS A 159 -7.63 -5.99 10.30
N GLY A 160 -8.90 -5.69 10.05
CA GLY A 160 -10.02 -6.63 10.17
C GLY A 160 -10.56 -7.12 8.83
N TYR A 161 -10.15 -6.45 7.74
CA TYR A 161 -10.56 -6.71 6.37
C TYR A 161 -9.31 -6.81 5.49
N ALA A 162 -9.39 -7.58 4.42
CA ALA A 162 -8.30 -7.78 3.48
C ALA A 162 -8.79 -7.80 2.03
N ALA A 163 -7.91 -7.41 1.12
CA ALA A 163 -8.11 -7.56 -0.31
C ALA A 163 -8.24 -9.05 -0.70
N PRO A 164 -8.95 -9.37 -1.78
CA PRO A 164 -8.98 -10.74 -2.30
C PRO A 164 -7.59 -11.21 -2.74
N VAL A 165 -7.31 -12.49 -2.52
CA VAL A 165 -6.14 -13.13 -3.14
C VAL A 165 -6.46 -13.35 -4.61
N GLY A 166 -5.64 -12.81 -5.50
CA GLY A 166 -5.88 -12.80 -6.94
C GLY A 166 -4.60 -12.64 -7.77
N PRO A 167 -4.73 -12.36 -9.06
CA PRO A 167 -3.60 -12.31 -10.00
C PRO A 167 -2.56 -11.24 -9.65
N ASP A 168 -2.97 -10.15 -9.01
CA ASP A 168 -2.08 -9.07 -8.59
C ASP A 168 -1.42 -9.33 -7.23
N THR A 169 -1.76 -10.42 -6.52
CA THR A 169 -1.16 -10.76 -5.23
C THR A 169 0.30 -11.16 -5.40
N VAL A 170 1.20 -10.49 -4.70
CA VAL A 170 2.66 -10.76 -4.71
C VAL A 170 3.17 -11.29 -3.38
N ALA A 171 2.40 -11.13 -2.31
CA ALA A 171 2.68 -11.73 -1.02
C ALA A 171 1.40 -12.03 -0.26
N THR A 172 1.46 -13.06 0.57
CA THR A 172 0.38 -13.49 1.47
C THR A 172 0.90 -13.63 2.90
N CYS A 173 0.00 -13.82 3.84
CA CYS A 173 0.30 -14.34 5.18
C CYS A 173 -0.78 -15.33 5.58
N GLU A 174 -0.48 -16.20 6.54
CA GLU A 174 -1.49 -17.11 7.11
C GLU A 174 -2.08 -16.50 8.39
N TYR A 175 -3.41 -16.33 8.40
CA TYR A 175 -4.14 -15.91 9.60
C TYR A 175 -5.53 -16.57 9.63
N GLY A 176 -5.58 -17.82 10.05
CA GLY A 176 -6.76 -18.69 9.95
C GLY A 176 -7.12 -19.13 8.53
N SER A 177 -6.58 -18.43 7.55
CA SER A 177 -6.60 -18.72 6.12
C SER A 177 -5.47 -17.96 5.44
N ILE A 178 -5.29 -18.16 4.13
CA ILE A 178 -4.38 -17.34 3.33
C ILE A 178 -5.00 -15.97 3.13
N VAL A 179 -4.26 -14.93 3.50
CA VAL A 179 -4.65 -13.51 3.46
C VAL A 179 -3.71 -12.76 2.54
N CYS A 180 -4.25 -11.88 1.69
CA CYS A 180 -3.46 -11.00 0.84
C CYS A 180 -2.65 -10.02 1.69
N ALA A 181 -1.33 -10.05 1.58
CA ALA A 181 -0.41 -9.18 2.31
C ALA A 181 0.17 -8.06 1.43
N ALA A 182 0.30 -8.28 0.12
CA ALA A 182 0.74 -7.26 -0.82
C ALA A 182 0.23 -7.57 -2.23
N VAL A 183 -0.02 -6.50 -2.99
CA VAL A 183 -0.39 -6.57 -4.41
C VAL A 183 0.53 -5.70 -5.25
N ALA A 184 0.66 -6.06 -6.54
CA ALA A 184 1.37 -5.25 -7.52
C ALA A 184 0.79 -5.44 -8.92
N SER A 185 0.65 -4.32 -9.66
CA SER A 185 0.25 -4.29 -11.06
C SER A 185 0.97 -3.13 -11.75
N GLY A 186 1.79 -3.41 -12.77
CA GLY A 186 2.70 -2.42 -13.34
C GLY A 186 3.68 -1.87 -12.30
N THR A 187 3.70 -0.54 -12.15
CA THR A 187 4.47 0.18 -11.12
C THR A 187 3.62 0.56 -9.89
N LEU A 188 2.35 0.12 -9.84
CA LEU A 188 1.52 0.20 -8.66
C LEU A 188 1.84 -0.95 -7.72
N TRP A 189 2.26 -0.61 -6.51
CA TRP A 189 2.52 -1.55 -5.43
C TRP A 189 1.66 -1.19 -4.22
N ALA A 190 1.27 -2.17 -3.42
CA ALA A 190 0.59 -1.87 -2.17
C ALA A 190 0.78 -2.99 -1.13
N THR A 191 0.79 -2.62 0.15
CA THR A 191 0.97 -3.53 1.28
C THR A 191 -0.21 -3.43 2.25
N GLN A 192 -0.72 -4.56 2.74
CA GLN A 192 -1.69 -4.61 3.82
C GLN A 192 -1.02 -4.36 5.18
N PHE A 193 0.22 -4.78 5.34
CA PHE A 193 1.04 -4.48 6.51
C PHE A 193 1.56 -3.04 6.46
N HIS A 194 2.05 -2.58 7.60
CA HIS A 194 2.64 -1.26 7.77
C HIS A 194 4.18 -1.35 7.62
N PRO A 195 4.77 -1.02 6.46
CA PRO A 195 6.21 -1.07 6.31
C PRO A 195 6.92 -0.10 7.26
N GLU A 196 6.32 1.07 7.54
CA GLU A 196 6.84 2.07 8.48
C GLU A 196 6.86 1.59 9.95
N LYS A 197 6.21 0.43 10.23
CA LYS A 197 6.19 -0.21 11.56
C LYS A 197 6.85 -1.58 11.57
N SER A 198 7.38 -2.05 10.43
CA SER A 198 7.90 -3.40 10.24
C SER A 198 9.43 -3.50 10.33
N GLY A 199 10.06 -2.57 11.06
CA GLY A 199 11.50 -2.62 11.33
C GLY A 199 12.36 -2.64 10.07
N GLY A 200 13.41 -3.47 10.05
CA GLY A 200 14.33 -3.60 8.91
C GLY A 200 13.67 -4.15 7.65
N THR A 201 12.76 -5.12 7.80
CA THR A 201 11.99 -5.69 6.68
C THR A 201 11.14 -4.60 5.99
N GLY A 202 10.43 -3.81 6.78
CA GLY A 202 9.61 -2.70 6.25
C GLY A 202 10.44 -1.61 5.57
N LEU A 203 11.60 -1.26 6.13
CA LEU A 203 12.53 -0.31 5.49
C LEU A 203 13.06 -0.87 4.16
N ARG A 204 13.32 -2.17 4.04
CA ARG A 204 13.73 -2.80 2.77
C ARG A 204 12.62 -2.70 1.73
N VAL A 205 11.36 -2.95 2.10
CA VAL A 205 10.19 -2.76 1.21
C VAL A 205 10.11 -1.31 0.70
N LEU A 206 10.26 -0.33 1.59
CA LEU A 206 10.26 1.09 1.21
C LEU A 206 11.47 1.44 0.34
N GLN A 207 12.65 0.90 0.63
CA GLN A 207 13.85 1.08 -0.20
C GLN A 207 13.62 0.55 -1.60
N ASN A 208 13.05 -0.67 -1.73
CA ASN A 208 12.75 -1.26 -3.03
C ASN A 208 11.79 -0.38 -3.84
N PHE A 209 10.83 0.29 -3.19
CA PHE A 209 9.96 1.27 -3.85
C PHE A 209 10.75 2.52 -4.29
N VAL A 210 11.58 3.08 -3.42
CA VAL A 210 12.38 4.30 -3.72
C VAL A 210 13.38 4.03 -4.85
N ASP A 211 13.98 2.84 -4.90
CA ASP A 211 14.94 2.45 -5.95
C ASP A 211 14.28 2.34 -7.36
N ARG A 212 12.95 2.34 -7.45
CA ARG A 212 12.20 2.34 -8.71
C ARG A 212 11.79 3.73 -9.19
N LEU A 213 12.01 4.75 -8.36
CA LEU A 213 11.67 6.11 -8.73
C LEU A 213 12.64 6.65 -9.79
N PRO A 214 12.16 7.44 -10.75
CA PRO A 214 13.04 8.17 -11.67
C PRO A 214 13.93 9.14 -10.88
N ALA A 215 15.16 9.27 -11.35
CA ALA A 215 16.15 10.18 -10.77
C ALA A 215 15.77 11.66 -10.99
#